data_cb4f154add5224b0ff7b20cac73d0fef
#
_entry.id   cb4f154add5224b0ff7b20cac73d0fef
#
_cell.length_a   1.000
_cell.length_b   1.000
_cell.length_c   1.000
_cell.angle_alpha   90.00
_cell.angle_beta   90.00
_cell.angle_gamma   90.00
#
_symmetry.space_group_name_H-M   'P 1'
#
loop_
_entity.id
_entity.type
_entity.pdbx_description
1 polymer ?
#
loop_
_entity_poly.entity_id
_entity_poly.type
_entity_poly.pdbx_seq_one_letter_code
_entity_poly.pdbx_strand_id
1 'polypeptide(L)'
;MSLYFFILPNGERLCNGCGMAFADDAAALRFALSAAREAMSDAVRKGILDLHHRIDVIDERGAAIFSLEFKDAIEIRDAEGAVSGGYSQT
;
A
#
# COMPACT_ATOMS: atom_id res chain seq x y z
N MET A 1 16.90 -5.99 -13.60
CA MET A 1 15.62 -5.90 -12.90
C MET A 1 15.64 -6.78 -11.67
N SER A 2 14.91 -6.38 -10.66
CA SER A 2 14.87 -7.13 -9.42
C SER A 2 13.45 -7.60 -9.16
N LEU A 3 13.32 -8.70 -8.44
CA LEU A 3 12.02 -9.23 -8.05
C LEU A 3 11.64 -8.66 -6.70
N TYR A 4 10.37 -8.29 -6.58
CA TYR A 4 9.81 -7.76 -5.36
C TYR A 4 8.56 -8.53 -5.02
N PHE A 5 8.30 -8.70 -3.73
CA PHE A 5 7.12 -9.39 -3.25
C PHE A 5 6.33 -8.42 -2.39
N PHE A 6 5.02 -8.39 -2.58
CA PHE A 6 4.14 -7.44 -1.92
C PHE A 6 3.22 -8.20 -1.00
N ILE A 7 3.29 -7.90 0.29
CA ILE A 7 2.54 -8.59 1.32
C ILE A 7 1.41 -7.69 1.77
N LEU A 8 0.19 -8.17 1.59
CA LEU A 8 -1.02 -7.42 1.92
C LEU A 8 -1.28 -7.46 3.42
N PRO A 9 -2.16 -6.58 3.91
CA PRO A 9 -2.43 -6.51 5.35
C PRO A 9 -2.90 -7.80 5.98
N ASN A 10 -3.58 -8.67 5.19
CA ASN A 10 -4.05 -9.94 5.71
C ASN A 10 -2.98 -11.03 5.67
N GLY A 11 -1.76 -10.68 5.27
CA GLY A 11 -0.67 -11.63 5.18
C GLY A 11 -0.55 -12.33 3.85
N GLU A 12 -1.49 -12.11 2.95
CA GLU A 12 -1.43 -12.72 1.64
C GLU A 12 -0.47 -11.96 0.74
N ARG A 13 0.10 -12.65 -0.21
CA ARG A 13 0.98 -12.03 -1.18
C ARG A 13 0.24 -11.79 -2.47
N LEU A 14 0.54 -10.65 -3.09
CA LEU A 14 0.00 -10.37 -4.41
C LEU A 14 0.50 -11.42 -5.40
N CYS A 15 -0.29 -11.69 -6.41
CA CYS A 15 0.04 -12.67 -7.47
C CYS A 15 0.33 -14.05 -6.91
N ASN A 16 -0.34 -14.43 -5.83
CA ASN A 16 -0.20 -15.75 -5.23
C ASN A 16 1.25 -16.09 -4.90
N GLY A 17 2.02 -15.08 -4.49
CA GLY A 17 3.38 -15.28 -4.07
C GLY A 17 4.41 -15.22 -5.17
N CYS A 18 3.99 -14.90 -6.39
CA CYS A 18 4.95 -14.72 -7.48
C CYS A 18 5.67 -13.39 -7.29
N GLY A 19 6.96 -13.38 -7.57
CA GLY A 19 7.70 -12.13 -7.59
C GLY A 19 7.33 -11.30 -8.78
N MET A 20 7.40 -10.00 -8.63
CA MET A 20 7.14 -9.05 -9.71
C MET A 20 8.41 -8.28 -9.99
N ALA A 21 8.78 -8.17 -11.26
CA ALA A 21 10.04 -7.54 -11.64
C ALA A 21 9.84 -6.05 -11.85
N PHE A 22 10.72 -5.26 -11.25
CA PHE A 22 10.73 -3.82 -11.46
C PHE A 22 12.17 -3.37 -11.67
N ALA A 23 12.32 -2.25 -12.35
CA ALA A 23 13.64 -1.74 -12.66
C ALA A 23 14.39 -1.29 -11.41
N ASP A 24 13.68 -0.71 -10.46
CA ASP A 24 14.29 -0.20 -9.24
C ASP A 24 13.24 -0.09 -8.14
N ASP A 25 13.68 0.34 -6.96
CA ASP A 25 12.79 0.47 -5.83
C ASP A 25 11.70 1.51 -6.07
N ALA A 26 12.01 2.57 -6.82
CA ALA A 26 11.03 3.62 -7.08
C ALA A 26 9.87 3.08 -7.91
N ALA A 27 10.17 2.21 -8.89
CA ALA A 27 9.12 1.61 -9.69
C ALA A 27 8.25 0.68 -8.83
N ALA A 28 8.88 -0.08 -7.94
CA ALA A 28 8.15 -0.94 -7.02
C ALA A 28 7.26 -0.11 -6.09
N LEU A 29 7.76 1.04 -5.64
CA LEU A 29 6.98 1.91 -4.78
C LEU A 29 5.74 2.44 -5.50
N ARG A 30 5.89 2.86 -6.76
CA ARG A 30 4.74 3.34 -7.53
C ARG A 30 3.69 2.26 -7.67
N PHE A 31 4.12 1.02 -7.87
CA PHE A 31 3.19 -0.09 -7.95
C PHE A 31 2.50 -0.31 -6.60
N ALA A 32 3.25 -0.23 -5.50
CA ALA A 32 2.68 -0.41 -4.17
C ALA A 32 1.64 0.66 -3.86
N LEU A 33 1.90 1.91 -4.28
CA LEU A 33 0.92 2.98 -4.10
C LEU A 33 -0.38 2.66 -4.83
N SER A 34 -0.27 2.18 -6.05
CA SER A 34 -1.44 1.83 -6.84
C SER A 34 -2.20 0.66 -6.20
N ALA A 35 -1.47 -0.34 -5.73
CA ALA A 35 -2.09 -1.50 -5.09
C ALA A 35 -2.79 -1.09 -3.79
N ALA A 36 -2.18 -0.20 -3.02
CA ALA A 36 -2.80 0.28 -1.80
C ALA A 36 -4.10 1.01 -2.08
N ARG A 37 -4.10 1.85 -3.12
CA ARG A 37 -5.32 2.58 -3.49
C ARG A 37 -6.43 1.64 -3.94
N GLU A 38 -6.09 0.58 -4.66
CA GLU A 38 -7.09 -0.40 -5.05
C GLU A 38 -7.65 -1.13 -3.85
N ALA A 39 -6.80 -1.51 -2.92
CA ALA A 39 -7.25 -2.19 -1.72
C ALA A 39 -8.17 -1.30 -0.90
N MET A 40 -7.85 0.00 -0.82
CA MET A 40 -8.69 0.94 -0.10
C MET A 40 -10.04 1.12 -0.79
N SER A 41 -10.05 1.14 -2.11
CA SER A 41 -11.31 1.25 -2.84
C SER A 41 -12.22 0.08 -2.52
N ASP A 42 -11.66 -1.11 -2.47
CA ASP A 42 -12.44 -2.29 -2.13
C ASP A 42 -12.95 -2.22 -0.69
N ALA A 43 -12.09 -1.77 0.21
CA ALA A 43 -12.45 -1.64 1.63
C ALA A 43 -13.60 -0.65 1.82
N VAL A 44 -13.55 0.47 1.10
CA VAL A 44 -14.60 1.48 1.19
C VAL A 44 -15.94 0.91 0.74
N ARG A 45 -15.92 0.09 -0.31
CA ARG A 45 -17.16 -0.54 -0.75
C ARG A 45 -17.75 -1.45 0.32
N LYS A 46 -16.90 -2.04 1.13
CA LYS A 46 -17.34 -2.90 2.23
C LYS A 46 -17.68 -2.14 3.49
N GLY A 47 -17.41 -0.84 3.49
CA GLY A 47 -17.79 0.02 4.60
C GLY A 47 -16.76 0.20 5.68
N ILE A 48 -15.58 -0.37 5.54
CA ILE A 48 -14.53 -0.24 6.55
C ILE A 48 -13.23 0.09 5.87
N LEU A 49 -12.61 1.18 6.29
CA LEU A 49 -11.31 1.58 5.77
C LEU A 49 -10.37 1.78 6.94
N ASP A 50 -9.31 0.98 7.00
CA ASP A 50 -8.31 1.10 8.06
C ASP A 50 -7.07 1.74 7.47
N LEU A 51 -6.81 2.96 7.84
CA LEU A 51 -5.69 3.73 7.30
C LEU A 51 -4.35 3.27 7.84
N HIS A 52 -4.35 2.44 8.87
CA HIS A 52 -3.12 1.91 9.43
C HIS A 52 -2.72 0.57 8.83
N HIS A 53 -3.56 -0.02 8.00
CA HIS A 53 -3.15 -1.19 7.24
C HIS A 53 -1.99 -0.80 6.33
N ARG A 54 -1.14 -1.76 6.01
CA ARG A 54 0.03 -1.45 5.20
C ARG A 54 0.35 -2.60 4.26
N ILE A 55 1.13 -2.26 3.24
CA ILE A 55 1.69 -3.24 2.32
C ILE A 55 3.18 -3.27 2.56
N ASP A 56 3.70 -4.45 2.85
CA ASP A 56 5.15 -4.62 3.02
C ASP A 56 5.73 -5.10 1.71
N VAL A 57 6.87 -4.52 1.34
CA VAL A 57 7.57 -4.90 0.12
C VAL A 57 8.90 -5.47 0.50
N ILE A 58 9.15 -6.70 0.05
CA ILE A 58 10.41 -7.37 0.31
C ILE A 58 11.06 -7.75 -1.01
N ASP A 59 12.38 -7.97 -0.97
CA ASP A 59 13.10 -8.39 -2.17
C ASP A 59 13.14 -9.91 -2.24
N GLU A 60 13.84 -10.42 -3.24
CA GLU A 60 13.88 -11.87 -3.47
C GLU A 60 14.67 -12.60 -2.39
N ARG A 61 15.43 -11.88 -1.57
CA ARG A 61 16.14 -12.47 -0.45
C ARG A 61 15.33 -12.39 0.83
N GLY A 62 14.15 -11.79 0.78
CA GLY A 62 13.33 -11.60 1.96
C GLY A 62 13.66 -10.37 2.77
N ALA A 63 14.55 -9.52 2.28
CA ALA A 63 14.90 -8.31 2.99
C ALA A 63 13.81 -7.26 2.79
N ALA A 64 13.45 -6.57 3.86
CA ALA A 64 12.44 -5.53 3.79
C ALA A 64 12.98 -4.32 3.02
N ILE A 65 12.26 -3.93 1.97
CA ILE A 65 12.62 -2.75 1.19
C ILE A 65 11.91 -1.53 1.75
N PHE A 66 10.59 -1.62 1.92
CA PHE A 66 9.83 -0.56 2.56
C PHE A 66 8.48 -1.10 2.97
N SER A 67 7.80 -0.31 3.79
CA SER A 67 6.46 -0.62 4.25
C SER A 67 5.62 0.63 4.00
N LEU A 68 4.47 0.46 3.36
CA LEU A 68 3.62 1.58 2.96
C LEU A 68 2.29 1.47 3.66
N GLU A 69 2.01 2.41 4.54
CA GLU A 69 0.70 2.45 5.18
C GLU A 69 -0.31 3.08 4.23
N PHE A 70 -1.56 2.64 4.36
CA PHE A 70 -2.62 3.14 3.48
C PHE A 70 -2.76 4.65 3.57
N LYS A 71 -2.59 5.21 4.76
CA LYS A 71 -2.73 6.66 4.93
C LYS A 71 -1.69 7.43 4.14
N ASP A 72 -0.57 6.82 3.81
CA ASP A 72 0.49 7.48 3.06
C ASP A 72 0.27 7.39 1.55
N ALA A 73 -0.69 6.59 1.12
CA ALA A 73 -0.96 6.40 -0.30
C ALA A 73 -2.01 7.37 -0.84
N ILE A 74 -2.68 8.11 0.04
CA ILE A 74 -3.75 9.01 -0.38
C ILE A 74 -3.63 10.30 0.41
N GLU A 75 -4.33 11.31 -0.08
CA GLU A 75 -4.51 12.57 0.62
C GLU A 75 -5.97 12.67 1.01
N ILE A 76 -6.24 12.94 2.27
CA ILE A 76 -7.60 13.03 2.77
C ILE A 76 -7.96 14.50 2.89
N ARG A 77 -9.10 14.87 2.31
CA ARG A 77 -9.57 16.25 2.35
C ARG A 77 -11.01 16.29 2.84
N ASP A 78 -11.33 17.36 3.55
CA ASP A 78 -12.70 17.56 3.95
C ASP A 78 -13.03 19.03 3.72
N ALA A 79 -14.14 19.48 4.26
CA ALA A 79 -14.60 20.84 4.00
C ALA A 79 -13.65 21.90 4.52
N GLU A 80 -12.75 21.54 5.42
CA GLU A 80 -11.83 22.49 6.01
C GLU A 80 -10.44 22.40 5.48
N GLY A 81 -10.19 21.51 4.52
CA GLY A 81 -8.91 21.42 3.90
C GLY A 81 -8.37 20.02 3.91
N ALA A 82 -7.07 19.89 3.60
CA ALA A 82 -6.43 18.61 3.49
C ALA A 82 -6.03 18.09 4.86
N VAL A 83 -6.27 16.81 5.08
CA VAL A 83 -5.82 16.13 6.27
C VAL A 83 -5.01 14.94 5.82
N SER A 84 -3.74 14.96 6.14
CA SER A 84 -2.82 13.95 5.65
C SER A 84 -2.53 12.97 6.77
N GLY A 85 -2.53 11.70 6.45
CA GLY A 85 -2.08 10.70 7.36
C GLY A 85 -3.00 10.37 8.49
N GLY A 86 -4.28 10.67 8.37
CA GLY A 86 -5.16 10.30 9.38
C GLY A 86 -6.40 11.02 9.15
N TYR A 87 -7.34 10.97 10.03
CA TYR A 87 -8.47 11.62 9.71
C TYR A 87 -8.80 12.54 10.80
N SER A 88 -9.51 13.56 10.48
CA SER A 88 -9.94 14.48 11.39
C SER A 88 -11.12 14.02 12.11
N GLN A 89 -11.20 14.23 13.29
CA GLN A 89 -12.17 13.79 13.93
C GLN A 89 -13.05 14.76 14.16
N THR A 90 -13.79 15.00 14.25
CA THR A 90 -14.62 15.89 14.59
C THR A 90 -15.52 16.22 14.46
#